data_a8445dd3ddb1657c63f35b89b7ddfc76
#
_entry.id   a8445dd3ddb1657c63f35b89b7ddfc76
#
_cell.length_a   1.000
_cell.length_b   1.000
_cell.length_c   1.000
_cell.angle_alpha   90.00
_cell.angle_beta   90.00
_cell.angle_gamma   90.00
#
_symmetry.space_group_name_H-M   'P 1'
#
loop_
_entity.id
_entity.type
_entity.pdbx_description
1 polymer ?
#
loop_
_entity_poly.entity_id
_entity_poly.type
_entity_poly.pdbx_seq_one_letter_code
_entity_poly.pdbx_strand_id
1 'polypeptide(L)'
;MSTEGARVRWWVAGAFTPSPSGRKFLLTSDSFASELAKAASGLRVTVPDRLGGAEHRTFELSFDKLRAFGVMELISSVPEFKKLQGLTEGFMKSDPSRPVTPEEGAARIADVVGAGRLSSTVSAALGGKPPEPAAPAAPSTPAASSGGADLVGELLANAEASSPVATAKAGVDAFIKATAPKAAGPGRMNPDARRAVRDAIELSVIHTAKDILAAEPVARLEAAWRGLKLLLEQCPSSAGFALEVVDVEPSKVAEAMEQAVNAEPFERPDVCFVIDATDDVAQLRRLSSIGEEAQVPVVVAVTPALLGTSLAELPTALEDAKLGTQGDWAELRKDDATRWLCPVLNRVVAAAEKRGALNRASFTSPVFAVAAMLSASFQATSGFARITGQPGALRAPGAWEPPGGRDAGSAYPTEAFLSIRAQTRLSELGILGVGSGRNTDMVLLSTAPMACSNAHVMPLPAQILTGRIVRFALWVRDQLPAGSSAQDMSTLFSQAAEVFLFGGSPELGKLEAQLVPGEGGKQLIKVAAAVKPEQAGTRFQLEFSLPLRH
;
A
#
# COMPACT_ATOMS: atom_id res chain seq x y z
N MET A 1 3.18 20.31 -17.55
CA MET A 1 2.27 21.16 -16.78
C MET A 1 3.08 21.83 -15.70
N SER A 2 2.90 23.14 -15.50
CA SER A 2 3.56 23.91 -14.45
C SER A 2 2.84 23.68 -13.11
N THR A 3 3.58 23.67 -12.00
CA THR A 3 3.01 23.69 -10.64
C THR A 3 2.63 25.10 -10.21
N GLU A 4 2.79 26.10 -11.08
CA GLU A 4 2.41 27.48 -10.81
C GLU A 4 0.92 27.59 -10.47
N GLY A 5 0.61 28.26 -9.37
CA GLY A 5 -0.76 28.43 -8.87
C GLY A 5 -1.32 27.26 -8.04
N ALA A 6 -0.58 26.19 -7.79
CA ALA A 6 -1.02 25.13 -6.89
C ALA A 6 -1.10 25.65 -5.44
N ARG A 7 -2.25 25.42 -4.79
CA ARG A 7 -2.48 25.77 -3.38
C ARG A 7 -1.86 24.76 -2.42
N VAL A 8 -1.73 23.50 -2.85
CA VAL A 8 -1.14 22.38 -2.10
C VAL A 8 -0.29 21.55 -3.03
N ARG A 9 0.91 21.19 -2.58
CA ARG A 9 1.87 20.39 -3.33
C ARG A 9 2.16 19.11 -2.58
N TRP A 10 1.72 17.98 -3.14
CA TRP A 10 2.07 16.64 -2.65
C TRP A 10 3.24 16.08 -3.43
N TRP A 11 4.21 15.55 -2.72
CA TRP A 11 5.31 14.78 -3.28
C TRP A 11 5.18 13.34 -2.80
N VAL A 12 5.09 12.39 -3.75
CA VAL A 12 4.86 10.97 -3.46
C VAL A 12 6.00 10.17 -4.08
N ALA A 13 6.79 9.50 -3.24
CA ALA A 13 7.94 8.71 -3.66
C ALA A 13 7.78 7.24 -3.32
N GLY A 14 8.29 6.40 -4.20
CA GLY A 14 8.36 4.96 -4.06
C GLY A 14 8.57 4.25 -5.39
N ALA A 15 8.49 2.92 -5.38
CA ALA A 15 8.67 2.10 -6.57
C ALA A 15 7.35 1.98 -7.34
N PHE A 16 7.20 2.76 -8.40
CA PHE A 16 6.03 2.77 -9.29
C PHE A 16 6.25 1.99 -10.58
N THR A 17 7.47 1.53 -10.82
CA THR A 17 7.85 0.66 -11.94
C THR A 17 8.59 -0.57 -11.43
N PRO A 18 8.73 -1.64 -12.23
CA PRO A 18 9.53 -2.81 -11.86
C PRO A 18 11.01 -2.49 -11.64
N SER A 19 11.51 -1.43 -12.30
CA SER A 19 12.89 -0.94 -12.19
C SER A 19 12.86 0.58 -12.04
N PRO A 20 12.75 1.09 -10.80
CA PRO A 20 12.67 2.50 -10.52
C PRO A 20 13.87 3.29 -11.07
N SER A 21 13.60 4.39 -11.76
CA SER A 21 14.61 5.14 -12.52
C SER A 21 14.91 6.55 -12.00
N GLY A 22 14.28 6.97 -10.91
CA GLY A 22 14.36 8.35 -10.41
C GLY A 22 13.48 9.33 -11.22
N ARG A 23 12.63 8.82 -12.10
CA ARG A 23 11.74 9.63 -12.95
C ARG A 23 10.72 10.38 -12.09
N LYS A 24 10.59 11.70 -12.36
CA LYS A 24 9.60 12.58 -11.75
C LYS A 24 8.52 12.93 -12.78
N PHE A 25 7.26 12.97 -12.35
CA PHE A 25 6.16 13.38 -13.22
C PHE A 25 4.98 13.94 -12.41
N LEU A 26 4.27 14.89 -12.99
CA LEU A 26 3.01 15.39 -12.43
C LEU A 26 1.87 14.44 -12.83
N LEU A 27 1.17 13.93 -11.84
CA LEU A 27 0.05 13.03 -12.05
C LEU A 27 -1.28 13.79 -11.99
N THR A 28 -2.09 13.59 -13.03
CA THR A 28 -3.44 14.12 -13.14
C THR A 28 -4.41 13.01 -13.55
N SER A 29 -5.70 13.25 -13.45
CA SER A 29 -6.71 12.29 -13.92
C SER A 29 -6.53 11.94 -15.40
N ASP A 30 -6.12 12.91 -16.23
CA ASP A 30 -5.93 12.72 -17.67
C ASP A 30 -4.67 11.92 -17.99
N SER A 31 -3.58 12.12 -17.22
CA SER A 31 -2.30 11.43 -17.45
C SER A 31 -2.24 10.04 -16.80
N PHE A 32 -3.12 9.71 -15.87
CA PHE A 32 -3.07 8.49 -15.07
C PHE A 32 -2.99 7.21 -15.91
N ALA A 33 -3.89 7.05 -16.88
CA ALA A 33 -3.94 5.84 -17.70
C ALA A 33 -2.66 5.68 -18.56
N SER A 34 -2.15 6.77 -19.12
CA SER A 34 -0.93 6.74 -19.94
C SER A 34 0.32 6.46 -19.10
N GLU A 35 0.40 6.99 -17.90
CA GLU A 35 1.53 6.74 -16.99
C GLU A 35 1.51 5.30 -16.45
N LEU A 36 0.33 4.77 -16.09
CA LEU A 36 0.19 3.35 -15.71
C LEU A 36 0.63 2.43 -16.86
N ALA A 37 0.15 2.66 -18.08
CA ALA A 37 0.49 1.82 -19.21
C ALA A 37 2.00 1.80 -19.50
N LYS A 38 2.70 2.93 -19.33
CA LYS A 38 4.17 3.00 -19.44
C LYS A 38 4.87 2.21 -18.31
N ALA A 39 4.39 2.35 -17.08
CA ALA A 39 4.99 1.71 -15.92
C ALA A 39 4.82 0.19 -15.88
N ALA A 40 3.70 -0.30 -16.43
CA ALA A 40 3.27 -1.69 -16.32
C ALA A 40 3.37 -2.48 -17.63
N SER A 41 4.20 -2.03 -18.57
CA SER A 41 4.42 -2.71 -19.86
C SER A 41 5.58 -3.70 -19.77
N GLY A 42 5.44 -4.85 -20.46
CA GLY A 42 6.52 -5.82 -20.66
C GLY A 42 7.04 -6.49 -19.38
N LEU A 43 6.20 -6.70 -18.38
CA LEU A 43 6.58 -7.39 -17.16
C LEU A 43 6.81 -8.88 -17.43
N ARG A 44 7.97 -9.39 -17.01
CA ARG A 44 8.25 -10.82 -16.97
C ARG A 44 8.05 -11.35 -15.56
N VAL A 45 7.14 -12.31 -15.41
CA VAL A 45 6.74 -12.87 -14.14
C VAL A 45 6.90 -14.38 -14.17
N THR A 46 7.67 -14.91 -13.23
CA THR A 46 7.91 -16.36 -13.10
C THR A 46 7.17 -16.86 -11.87
N VAL A 47 6.31 -17.86 -12.06
CA VAL A 47 5.48 -18.47 -11.00
C VAL A 47 5.57 -19.98 -11.06
N PRO A 48 5.20 -20.72 -10.00
CA PRO A 48 5.11 -22.17 -10.03
C PRO A 48 4.21 -22.66 -11.17
N ASP A 49 4.67 -23.61 -11.99
CA ASP A 49 3.87 -24.14 -13.10
C ASP A 49 2.79 -25.09 -12.59
N ARG A 50 1.56 -24.59 -12.47
CA ARG A 50 0.39 -25.39 -12.11
C ARG A 50 -0.30 -26.04 -13.31
N LEU A 51 0.09 -25.65 -14.52
CA LEU A 51 -0.56 -26.06 -15.77
C LEU A 51 0.18 -27.20 -16.43
N GLY A 52 1.49 -27.03 -16.61
CA GLY A 52 2.36 -27.99 -17.29
C GLY A 52 3.16 -28.87 -16.33
N GLY A 53 4.30 -29.36 -16.82
CA GLY A 53 5.22 -30.25 -16.09
C GLY A 53 6.51 -29.59 -15.63
N ALA A 54 6.73 -28.33 -15.95
CA ALA A 54 7.90 -27.58 -15.48
C ALA A 54 7.76 -27.22 -13.98
N GLU A 55 8.85 -26.87 -13.35
CA GLU A 55 8.84 -26.37 -11.98
C GLU A 55 8.25 -24.94 -11.93
N HIS A 56 8.66 -24.11 -12.90
CA HIS A 56 8.23 -22.72 -13.02
C HIS A 56 7.82 -22.40 -14.45
N ARG A 57 6.93 -21.42 -14.59
CA ARG A 57 6.47 -20.87 -15.85
C ARG A 57 6.60 -19.36 -15.84
N THR A 58 7.14 -18.80 -16.94
CA THR A 58 7.29 -17.35 -17.11
C THR A 58 6.20 -16.81 -18.03
N PHE A 59 5.57 -15.72 -17.63
CA PHE A 59 4.60 -14.97 -18.40
C PHE A 59 5.14 -13.60 -18.73
N GLU A 60 4.85 -13.11 -19.93
CA GLU A 60 5.10 -11.73 -20.34
C GLU A 60 3.76 -10.98 -20.36
N LEU A 61 3.64 -9.97 -19.51
CA LEU A 61 2.38 -9.31 -19.19
C LEU A 61 2.49 -7.79 -19.37
N SER A 62 1.37 -7.16 -19.67
CA SER A 62 1.23 -5.69 -19.67
C SER A 62 -0.11 -5.31 -19.08
N PHE A 63 -0.11 -4.31 -18.19
CA PHE A 63 -1.29 -3.84 -17.51
C PHE A 63 -1.56 -2.38 -17.88
N ASP A 64 -2.42 -2.14 -18.86
CA ASP A 64 -2.78 -0.81 -19.37
C ASP A 64 -3.85 -0.09 -18.53
N LYS A 65 -4.54 -0.82 -17.67
CA LYS A 65 -5.65 -0.35 -16.82
C LYS A 65 -5.65 -1.07 -15.48
N LEU A 66 -6.12 -0.40 -14.42
CA LEU A 66 -6.20 -1.00 -13.09
C LEU A 66 -7.06 -2.28 -13.04
N ARG A 67 -8.10 -2.39 -13.87
CA ARG A 67 -8.91 -3.61 -13.95
C ARG A 67 -8.13 -4.81 -14.48
N ALA A 68 -7.05 -4.59 -15.26
CA ALA A 68 -6.21 -5.66 -15.77
C ALA A 68 -5.50 -6.46 -14.65
N PHE A 69 -5.34 -5.88 -13.47
CA PHE A 69 -4.88 -6.58 -12.26
C PHE A 69 -5.97 -7.46 -11.60
N GLY A 70 -7.14 -7.60 -12.21
CA GLY A 70 -8.18 -8.53 -11.77
C GLY A 70 -7.92 -9.95 -12.29
N VAL A 71 -8.24 -10.98 -11.47
CA VAL A 71 -8.04 -12.39 -11.85
C VAL A 71 -8.81 -12.74 -13.13
N MET A 72 -10.07 -12.33 -13.24
CA MET A 72 -10.90 -12.65 -14.43
C MET A 72 -10.42 -11.90 -15.67
N GLU A 73 -9.94 -10.68 -15.54
CA GLU A 73 -9.38 -9.89 -16.65
C GLU A 73 -8.05 -10.50 -17.12
N LEU A 74 -7.19 -10.93 -16.19
CA LEU A 74 -5.94 -11.63 -16.50
C LEU A 74 -6.23 -12.94 -17.24
N ILE A 75 -7.19 -13.73 -16.78
CA ILE A 75 -7.62 -14.97 -17.44
C ILE A 75 -8.10 -14.71 -18.88
N SER A 76 -8.79 -13.60 -19.10
CA SER A 76 -9.26 -13.23 -20.44
C SER A 76 -8.18 -12.57 -21.32
N SER A 77 -7.06 -12.14 -20.79
CA SER A 77 -5.97 -11.48 -21.53
C SER A 77 -4.83 -12.43 -21.94
N VAL A 78 -4.48 -13.38 -21.06
CA VAL A 78 -3.37 -14.33 -21.30
C VAL A 78 -3.75 -15.37 -22.37
N PRO A 79 -2.96 -15.52 -23.46
CA PRO A 79 -3.32 -16.40 -24.58
C PRO A 79 -3.53 -17.85 -24.19
N GLU A 80 -2.69 -18.39 -23.29
CA GLU A 80 -2.77 -19.78 -22.81
C GLU A 80 -4.08 -20.01 -22.04
N PHE A 81 -4.49 -19.05 -21.20
CA PHE A 81 -5.72 -19.15 -20.44
C PHE A 81 -6.96 -19.10 -21.35
N LYS A 82 -6.95 -18.24 -22.38
CA LYS A 82 -7.99 -18.19 -23.41
C LYS A 82 -8.14 -19.53 -24.13
N LYS A 83 -7.02 -20.12 -24.54
CA LYS A 83 -7.05 -21.43 -25.20
C LYS A 83 -7.62 -22.51 -24.28
N LEU A 84 -7.23 -22.53 -22.99
CA LEU A 84 -7.77 -23.45 -21.99
C LEU A 84 -9.29 -23.26 -21.79
N GLN A 85 -9.78 -22.02 -21.74
CA GLN A 85 -11.22 -21.74 -21.68
C GLN A 85 -11.94 -22.23 -22.92
N GLY A 86 -11.37 -22.03 -24.11
CA GLY A 86 -11.93 -22.56 -25.35
C GLY A 86 -12.02 -24.09 -25.37
N LEU A 87 -10.99 -24.77 -24.84
CA LEU A 87 -11.01 -26.23 -24.65
C LEU A 87 -12.10 -26.65 -23.66
N THR A 88 -12.28 -25.94 -22.56
CA THR A 88 -13.35 -26.21 -21.59
C THR A 88 -14.73 -26.16 -22.26
N GLU A 89 -15.00 -25.14 -23.08
CA GLU A 89 -16.24 -25.08 -23.86
C GLU A 89 -16.35 -26.25 -24.85
N GLY A 90 -15.26 -26.62 -25.51
CA GLY A 90 -15.19 -27.76 -26.41
C GLY A 90 -15.54 -29.08 -25.71
N PHE A 91 -15.02 -29.31 -24.49
CA PHE A 91 -15.38 -30.49 -23.67
C PHE A 91 -16.84 -30.46 -23.25
N MET A 92 -17.40 -29.31 -22.92
CA MET A 92 -18.81 -29.18 -22.53
C MET A 92 -19.77 -29.39 -23.70
N LYS A 93 -19.37 -28.98 -24.91
CA LYS A 93 -20.19 -29.09 -26.15
C LYS A 93 -19.92 -30.38 -26.93
N SER A 94 -19.00 -31.27 -26.48
CA SER A 94 -18.66 -32.51 -27.19
C SER A 94 -19.87 -33.41 -27.35
N ASP A 95 -19.96 -34.07 -28.51
CA ASP A 95 -21.06 -35.01 -28.84
C ASP A 95 -21.12 -36.13 -27.81
N PRO A 96 -22.28 -36.36 -27.15
CA PRO A 96 -22.44 -37.44 -26.21
C PRO A 96 -22.22 -38.83 -26.81
N SER A 97 -22.38 -38.98 -28.13
CA SER A 97 -22.20 -40.24 -28.85
C SER A 97 -20.71 -40.54 -29.18
N ARG A 98 -19.82 -39.54 -29.11
CA ARG A 98 -18.37 -39.68 -29.32
C ARG A 98 -17.62 -39.14 -28.11
N PRO A 99 -17.48 -39.94 -27.02
CA PRO A 99 -16.81 -39.47 -25.83
C PRO A 99 -15.32 -39.21 -26.11
N VAL A 100 -14.82 -38.11 -25.52
CA VAL A 100 -13.37 -37.80 -25.54
C VAL A 100 -12.64 -38.81 -24.65
N THR A 101 -11.64 -39.49 -25.19
CA THR A 101 -10.85 -40.42 -24.40
C THR A 101 -9.92 -39.71 -23.42
N PRO A 102 -9.48 -40.37 -22.33
CA PRO A 102 -8.50 -39.80 -21.40
C PRO A 102 -7.23 -39.28 -22.07
N GLU A 103 -6.71 -40.08 -23.05
CA GLU A 103 -5.49 -39.75 -23.81
C GLU A 103 -5.72 -38.52 -24.72
N GLU A 104 -6.87 -38.48 -25.40
CA GLU A 104 -7.22 -37.34 -26.26
C GLU A 104 -7.44 -36.06 -25.43
N GLY A 105 -8.08 -36.16 -24.27
CA GLY A 105 -8.25 -35.05 -23.34
C GLY A 105 -6.91 -34.52 -22.82
N ALA A 106 -6.03 -35.42 -22.41
CA ALA A 106 -4.68 -35.05 -21.97
C ALA A 106 -3.84 -34.41 -23.09
N ALA A 107 -3.90 -34.96 -24.32
CA ALA A 107 -3.18 -34.42 -25.48
C ALA A 107 -3.63 -33.00 -25.81
N ARG A 108 -4.94 -32.72 -25.85
CA ARG A 108 -5.47 -31.39 -26.13
C ARG A 108 -5.01 -30.35 -25.09
N ILE A 109 -4.89 -30.72 -23.82
CA ILE A 109 -4.35 -29.85 -22.78
C ILE A 109 -2.83 -29.68 -22.96
N ALA A 110 -2.12 -30.79 -23.23
CA ALA A 110 -0.66 -30.76 -23.44
C ALA A 110 -0.23 -29.89 -24.63
N ASP A 111 -1.04 -29.85 -25.68
CA ASP A 111 -0.80 -28.97 -26.86
C ASP A 111 -0.83 -27.46 -26.49
N VAL A 112 -1.53 -27.08 -25.42
CA VAL A 112 -1.64 -25.67 -24.99
C VAL A 112 -0.59 -25.32 -23.94
N VAL A 113 -0.41 -26.17 -22.93
CA VAL A 113 0.40 -25.83 -21.73
C VAL A 113 1.55 -26.81 -21.47
N GLY A 114 1.74 -27.80 -22.32
CA GLY A 114 2.70 -28.89 -22.13
C GLY A 114 2.12 -30.04 -21.32
N ALA A 115 2.74 -31.22 -21.48
CA ALA A 115 2.38 -32.40 -20.68
C ALA A 115 2.76 -32.17 -19.21
N GLY A 116 1.84 -32.48 -18.28
CA GLY A 116 2.13 -32.29 -16.84
C GLY A 116 0.90 -32.40 -15.96
N ARG A 117 0.84 -31.58 -14.92
CA ARG A 117 -0.18 -31.67 -13.86
C ARG A 117 -1.61 -31.55 -14.39
N LEU A 118 -1.91 -30.53 -15.19
CA LEU A 118 -3.27 -30.30 -15.67
C LEU A 118 -3.70 -31.40 -16.67
N SER A 119 -2.84 -31.79 -17.61
CA SER A 119 -3.15 -32.87 -18.57
C SER A 119 -3.40 -34.21 -17.87
N SER A 120 -2.61 -34.53 -16.84
CA SER A 120 -2.81 -35.74 -16.01
C SER A 120 -4.11 -35.66 -15.21
N THR A 121 -4.45 -34.51 -14.62
CA THR A 121 -5.70 -34.31 -13.88
C THR A 121 -6.92 -34.46 -14.80
N VAL A 122 -6.85 -33.90 -16.01
CA VAL A 122 -7.93 -34.01 -17.02
C VAL A 122 -8.07 -35.47 -17.50
N SER A 123 -6.96 -36.18 -17.73
CA SER A 123 -6.98 -37.60 -18.04
C SER A 123 -7.67 -38.43 -16.94
N ALA A 124 -7.28 -38.21 -15.67
CA ALA A 124 -7.91 -38.87 -14.53
C ALA A 124 -9.42 -38.55 -14.40
N ALA A 125 -9.82 -37.30 -14.62
CA ALA A 125 -11.24 -36.90 -14.63
C ALA A 125 -12.07 -37.57 -15.75
N LEU A 126 -11.42 -37.93 -16.85
CA LEU A 126 -12.02 -38.68 -17.96
C LEU A 126 -11.98 -40.19 -17.77
N GLY A 127 -11.48 -40.71 -16.62
CA GLY A 127 -11.43 -42.13 -16.30
C GLY A 127 -10.09 -42.81 -16.64
N GLY A 128 -9.03 -42.03 -16.95
CA GLY A 128 -7.67 -42.52 -17.11
C GLY A 128 -7.02 -42.94 -15.78
N LYS A 129 -5.87 -43.58 -15.84
CA LYS A 129 -5.10 -43.95 -14.65
C LYS A 129 -4.66 -42.69 -13.91
N PRO A 130 -4.86 -42.57 -12.58
CA PRO A 130 -4.37 -41.42 -11.82
C PRO A 130 -2.85 -41.24 -12.01
N PRO A 131 -2.33 -40.02 -12.02
CA PRO A 131 -0.90 -39.80 -12.07
C PRO A 131 -0.25 -40.45 -10.86
N GLU A 132 0.80 -41.23 -11.11
CA GLU A 132 1.63 -41.81 -10.06
C GLU A 132 2.28 -40.63 -9.29
N PRO A 133 2.18 -40.58 -7.96
CA PRO A 133 2.81 -39.52 -7.21
C PRO A 133 4.30 -39.51 -7.52
N ALA A 134 4.83 -38.38 -7.98
CA ALA A 134 6.25 -38.20 -8.20
C ALA A 134 6.97 -38.59 -6.90
N ALA A 135 7.86 -39.61 -6.97
CA ALA A 135 8.64 -40.04 -5.84
C ALA A 135 9.40 -38.81 -5.28
N PRO A 136 9.36 -38.56 -3.96
CA PRO A 136 10.16 -37.50 -3.38
C PRO A 136 11.63 -37.78 -3.71
N ALA A 137 12.31 -36.78 -4.26
CA ALA A 137 13.76 -36.84 -4.49
C ALA A 137 14.42 -37.21 -3.17
N ALA A 138 15.17 -38.32 -3.15
CA ALA A 138 15.82 -38.83 -1.97
C ALA A 138 16.79 -37.77 -1.41
N PRO A 139 16.69 -37.40 -0.12
CA PRO A 139 17.68 -36.56 0.49
C PRO A 139 18.99 -37.34 0.62
N SER A 140 20.07 -36.77 0.12
CA SER A 140 21.43 -37.23 0.35
C SER A 140 21.73 -37.14 1.85
N THR A 141 21.94 -38.30 2.46
CA THR A 141 22.26 -38.55 3.87
C THR A 141 23.66 -38.05 4.23
N PRO A 142 23.82 -37.27 5.30
CA PRO A 142 24.99 -37.37 6.17
C PRO A 142 24.69 -38.24 7.38
N ALA A 143 25.68 -39.02 7.76
CA ALA A 143 25.64 -40.09 8.74
C ALA A 143 25.27 -39.67 10.17
N ALA A 144 24.71 -40.64 10.86
CA ALA A 144 24.16 -40.71 12.19
C ALA A 144 24.93 -40.06 13.36
N SER A 145 24.15 -39.47 14.27
CA SER A 145 24.39 -39.61 15.72
C SER A 145 23.05 -39.76 16.45
N SER A 146 23.02 -40.78 17.31
CA SER A 146 21.88 -41.32 18.02
C SER A 146 21.42 -40.50 19.21
N GLY A 147 20.10 -40.50 19.47
CA GLY A 147 19.54 -40.37 20.79
C GLY A 147 18.68 -39.10 21.03
N GLY A 148 17.36 -39.24 21.04
CA GLY A 148 16.45 -38.22 21.53
C GLY A 148 15.35 -37.82 20.54
N ALA A 149 14.71 -38.80 19.96
CA ALA A 149 13.63 -38.56 19.02
C ALA A 149 12.39 -39.33 19.43
N ASP A 150 11.35 -38.64 19.84
CA ASP A 150 9.98 -39.08 19.53
C ASP A 150 8.99 -37.89 19.61
N LEU A 151 9.21 -36.96 20.50
CA LEU A 151 8.32 -35.81 20.70
C LEU A 151 8.41 -34.76 19.58
N VAL A 152 9.59 -34.61 18.97
CA VAL A 152 9.78 -33.61 17.87
C VAL A 152 9.18 -34.12 16.56
N GLY A 153 9.23 -35.45 16.33
CA GLY A 153 8.62 -36.11 15.18
C GLY A 153 7.09 -35.98 15.19
N GLU A 154 6.48 -36.14 16.37
CA GLU A 154 5.04 -36.05 16.55
C GLU A 154 4.53 -34.58 16.47
N LEU A 155 5.33 -33.61 16.94
CA LEU A 155 5.07 -32.19 16.78
C LEU A 155 5.22 -31.70 15.33
N LEU A 156 6.22 -32.22 14.59
CA LEU A 156 6.40 -31.91 13.17
C LEU A 156 5.28 -32.53 12.32
N ALA A 157 4.86 -33.74 12.59
CA ALA A 157 3.74 -34.40 11.90
C ALA A 157 2.41 -33.63 12.13
N ASN A 158 2.18 -33.13 13.34
CA ASN A 158 1.02 -32.28 13.65
C ASN A 158 1.13 -30.88 13.04
N ALA A 159 2.32 -30.30 12.92
CA ALA A 159 2.54 -29.01 12.26
C ALA A 159 2.39 -29.12 10.73
N GLU A 160 2.83 -30.21 10.12
CA GLU A 160 2.61 -30.49 8.69
C GLU A 160 1.13 -30.77 8.38
N ALA A 161 0.40 -31.44 9.26
CA ALA A 161 -1.04 -31.66 9.14
C ALA A 161 -1.87 -30.36 9.26
N SER A 162 -1.33 -29.33 9.89
CA SER A 162 -1.97 -28.01 10.08
C SER A 162 -1.53 -26.97 9.06
N SER A 163 -0.63 -27.30 8.12
CA SER A 163 -0.19 -26.35 7.11
C SER A 163 -1.27 -26.13 6.05
N PRO A 164 -1.45 -24.89 5.52
CA PRO A 164 -2.39 -24.60 4.43
C PRO A 164 -2.16 -25.44 3.18
N VAL A 165 -0.92 -25.92 3.00
CA VAL A 165 -0.52 -26.80 1.87
C VAL A 165 -1.04 -28.22 2.08
N ALA A 166 -1.00 -28.75 3.31
CA ALA A 166 -1.53 -30.07 3.63
C ALA A 166 -3.06 -30.09 3.56
N THR A 167 -3.72 -29.03 4.02
CA THR A 167 -5.19 -28.87 3.92
C THR A 167 -5.64 -28.72 2.47
N ALA A 168 -4.86 -28.00 1.64
CA ALA A 168 -5.12 -27.90 0.20
C ALA A 168 -4.91 -29.25 -0.51
N LYS A 169 -3.86 -30.00 -0.13
CA LYS A 169 -3.59 -31.33 -0.67
C LYS A 169 -4.66 -32.35 -0.25
N ALA A 170 -5.06 -32.36 1.03
CA ALA A 170 -6.14 -33.19 1.53
C ALA A 170 -7.50 -32.84 0.89
N GLY A 171 -7.75 -31.54 0.65
CA GLY A 171 -8.94 -31.08 -0.09
C GLY A 171 -8.94 -31.53 -1.55
N VAL A 172 -7.80 -31.47 -2.23
CA VAL A 172 -7.65 -31.98 -3.60
C VAL A 172 -7.78 -33.50 -3.65
N ASP A 173 -7.15 -34.24 -2.73
CA ASP A 173 -7.24 -35.69 -2.66
C ASP A 173 -8.65 -36.17 -2.28
N ALA A 174 -9.34 -35.48 -1.37
CA ALA A 174 -10.74 -35.75 -1.03
C ALA A 174 -11.69 -35.44 -2.21
N PHE A 175 -11.42 -34.37 -2.96
CA PHE A 175 -12.16 -34.01 -4.17
C PHE A 175 -11.95 -35.03 -5.27
N ILE A 176 -10.71 -35.47 -5.53
CA ILE A 176 -10.40 -36.53 -6.50
C ILE A 176 -11.09 -37.83 -6.11
N LYS A 177 -11.11 -38.18 -4.81
CA LYS A 177 -11.75 -39.40 -4.31
C LYS A 177 -13.28 -39.36 -4.32
N ALA A 178 -13.85 -38.18 -4.09
CA ALA A 178 -15.29 -37.93 -4.14
C ALA A 178 -15.85 -37.80 -5.57
N THR A 179 -14.99 -37.38 -6.52
CA THR A 179 -15.34 -37.20 -7.94
C THR A 179 -14.91 -38.37 -8.83
N ALA A 180 -14.28 -39.43 -8.27
CA ALA A 180 -13.96 -40.63 -9.01
C ALA A 180 -15.26 -41.26 -9.59
N PRO A 181 -15.49 -41.25 -10.91
CA PRO A 181 -16.75 -41.70 -11.48
C PRO A 181 -16.89 -43.21 -11.26
N LYS A 182 -18.06 -43.63 -10.72
CA LYS A 182 -18.54 -45.00 -10.82
C LYS A 182 -18.51 -45.38 -12.29
N ALA A 183 -17.84 -46.47 -12.63
CA ALA A 183 -17.70 -46.98 -14.00
C ALA A 183 -19.02 -46.90 -14.76
N ALA A 184 -19.13 -45.97 -15.69
CA ALA A 184 -20.26 -45.86 -16.62
C ALA A 184 -20.04 -46.84 -17.78
N GLY A 185 -21.10 -47.50 -18.21
CA GLY A 185 -21.07 -48.40 -19.35
C GLY A 185 -20.62 -47.71 -20.65
N PRO A 186 -20.13 -48.45 -21.65
CA PRO A 186 -19.54 -47.89 -22.87
C PRO A 186 -20.59 -47.08 -23.66
N GLY A 187 -20.32 -45.78 -23.86
CA GLY A 187 -21.06 -45.00 -24.86
C GLY A 187 -21.52 -43.61 -24.55
N ARG A 188 -21.40 -43.09 -23.33
CA ARG A 188 -21.74 -41.65 -23.04
C ARG A 188 -20.74 -41.06 -22.07
N MET A 189 -20.18 -39.90 -22.43
CA MET A 189 -19.38 -39.13 -21.48
C MET A 189 -20.27 -38.72 -20.30
N ASN A 190 -19.92 -39.17 -19.10
CA ASN A 190 -20.67 -38.89 -17.88
C ASN A 190 -20.74 -37.37 -17.66
N PRO A 191 -21.91 -36.75 -17.40
CA PRO A 191 -22.00 -35.34 -17.03
C PRO A 191 -21.07 -34.92 -15.88
N ASP A 192 -20.80 -35.82 -14.93
CA ASP A 192 -19.92 -35.58 -13.81
C ASP A 192 -18.45 -35.50 -14.24
N ALA A 193 -18.00 -36.30 -15.21
CA ALA A 193 -16.68 -36.21 -15.80
C ALA A 193 -16.46 -34.88 -16.52
N ARG A 194 -17.47 -34.37 -17.24
CA ARG A 194 -17.41 -33.05 -17.89
C ARG A 194 -17.26 -31.93 -16.87
N ARG A 195 -18.03 -31.98 -15.78
CA ARG A 195 -17.90 -31.01 -14.68
C ARG A 195 -16.51 -31.09 -14.05
N ALA A 196 -16.01 -32.28 -13.75
CA ALA A 196 -14.69 -32.47 -13.17
C ALA A 196 -13.57 -31.91 -14.06
N VAL A 197 -13.64 -32.12 -15.38
CA VAL A 197 -12.68 -31.53 -16.35
C VAL A 197 -12.76 -30.01 -16.33
N ARG A 198 -13.96 -29.45 -16.40
CA ARG A 198 -14.15 -27.99 -16.33
C ARG A 198 -13.57 -27.42 -15.05
N ASP A 199 -13.95 -28.02 -13.91
CA ASP A 199 -13.56 -27.53 -12.60
C ASP A 199 -12.04 -27.65 -12.39
N ALA A 200 -11.40 -28.70 -12.90
CA ALA A 200 -9.94 -28.86 -12.89
C ALA A 200 -9.22 -27.77 -13.70
N ILE A 201 -9.70 -27.47 -14.91
CA ILE A 201 -9.12 -26.42 -15.75
C ILE A 201 -9.33 -25.06 -15.09
N GLU A 202 -10.56 -24.76 -14.66
CA GLU A 202 -10.91 -23.46 -14.04
C GLU A 202 -10.10 -23.20 -12.77
N LEU A 203 -9.99 -24.19 -11.87
CA LEU A 203 -9.18 -24.09 -10.65
C LEU A 203 -7.69 -23.86 -10.95
N SER A 204 -7.12 -24.62 -11.89
CA SER A 204 -5.71 -24.48 -12.25
C SER A 204 -5.39 -23.10 -12.85
N VAL A 205 -6.29 -22.59 -13.70
CA VAL A 205 -6.17 -21.25 -14.30
C VAL A 205 -6.32 -20.15 -13.25
N ILE A 206 -7.33 -20.24 -12.35
CA ILE A 206 -7.53 -19.28 -11.26
C ILE A 206 -6.31 -19.26 -10.33
N HIS A 207 -5.79 -20.43 -9.95
CA HIS A 207 -4.63 -20.49 -9.06
C HIS A 207 -3.38 -19.92 -9.73
N THR A 208 -3.13 -20.22 -11.00
CA THR A 208 -2.02 -19.63 -11.76
C THR A 208 -2.15 -18.11 -11.86
N ALA A 209 -3.35 -17.61 -12.16
CA ALA A 209 -3.61 -16.17 -12.20
C ALA A 209 -3.41 -15.50 -10.82
N LYS A 210 -3.81 -16.16 -9.74
CA LYS A 210 -3.52 -15.69 -8.36
C LYS A 210 -2.03 -15.66 -8.07
N ASP A 211 -1.27 -16.69 -8.47
CA ASP A 211 0.19 -16.73 -8.29
C ASP A 211 0.87 -15.59 -9.07
N ILE A 212 0.43 -15.31 -10.30
CA ILE A 212 0.92 -14.18 -11.09
C ILE A 212 0.66 -12.85 -10.37
N LEU A 213 -0.56 -12.63 -9.89
CA LEU A 213 -0.94 -11.39 -9.22
C LEU A 213 -0.35 -11.26 -7.81
N ALA A 214 0.08 -12.38 -7.20
CA ALA A 214 0.77 -12.41 -5.92
C ALA A 214 2.29 -12.30 -6.06
N ALA A 215 2.82 -12.48 -7.27
CA ALA A 215 4.26 -12.31 -7.52
C ALA A 215 4.68 -10.87 -7.20
N GLU A 216 5.79 -10.72 -6.46
CA GLU A 216 6.23 -9.46 -5.86
C GLU A 216 6.22 -8.28 -6.84
N PRO A 217 6.73 -8.36 -8.09
CA PRO A 217 6.74 -7.24 -9.01
C PRO A 217 5.32 -6.78 -9.40
N VAL A 218 4.38 -7.72 -9.57
CA VAL A 218 2.99 -7.42 -9.94
C VAL A 218 2.22 -6.87 -8.76
N ALA A 219 2.34 -7.52 -7.60
CA ALA A 219 1.64 -7.12 -6.38
C ALA A 219 2.04 -5.71 -5.93
N ARG A 220 3.36 -5.38 -6.00
CA ARG A 220 3.88 -4.05 -5.68
C ARG A 220 3.34 -3.00 -6.65
N LEU A 221 3.38 -3.29 -7.94
CA LEU A 221 2.87 -2.38 -8.98
C LEU A 221 1.37 -2.13 -8.82
N GLU A 222 0.57 -3.19 -8.61
CA GLU A 222 -0.86 -3.08 -8.34
C GLU A 222 -1.13 -2.21 -7.11
N ALA A 223 -0.43 -2.46 -6.00
CA ALA A 223 -0.56 -1.73 -4.75
C ALA A 223 -0.27 -0.23 -4.93
N ALA A 224 0.83 0.11 -5.60
CA ALA A 224 1.24 1.49 -5.83
C ALA A 224 0.24 2.25 -6.71
N TRP A 225 -0.16 1.68 -7.85
CA TRP A 225 -1.06 2.37 -8.79
C TRP A 225 -2.52 2.44 -8.32
N ARG A 226 -3.00 1.44 -7.57
CA ARG A 226 -4.32 1.53 -6.91
C ARG A 226 -4.31 2.59 -5.80
N GLY A 227 -3.21 2.69 -5.07
CA GLY A 227 -3.02 3.74 -4.07
C GLY A 227 -2.96 5.14 -4.68
N LEU A 228 -2.22 5.33 -5.78
CA LEU A 228 -2.22 6.58 -6.54
C LEU A 228 -3.62 6.95 -7.04
N LYS A 229 -4.42 5.97 -7.48
CA LYS A 229 -5.80 6.20 -7.91
C LYS A 229 -6.67 6.68 -6.74
N LEU A 230 -6.56 6.05 -5.57
CA LEU A 230 -7.28 6.45 -4.36
C LEU A 230 -6.94 7.90 -3.96
N LEU A 231 -5.65 8.26 -3.99
CA LEU A 231 -5.20 9.62 -3.70
C LEU A 231 -5.70 10.62 -4.75
N LEU A 232 -5.56 10.29 -6.03
CA LEU A 232 -5.91 11.16 -7.14
C LEU A 232 -7.40 11.54 -7.16
N GLU A 233 -8.29 10.64 -6.71
CA GLU A 233 -9.72 10.90 -6.55
C GLU A 233 -10.01 12.00 -5.54
N GLN A 234 -9.09 12.22 -4.58
CA GLN A 234 -9.16 13.24 -3.55
C GLN A 234 -8.25 14.47 -3.86
N CYS A 235 -7.57 14.48 -5.01
CA CYS A 235 -6.66 15.56 -5.42
C CYS A 235 -6.99 16.12 -6.80
N PRO A 236 -8.20 16.64 -7.04
CA PRO A 236 -8.51 17.21 -8.35
C PRO A 236 -7.68 18.48 -8.57
N SER A 237 -7.09 18.61 -9.77
CA SER A 237 -6.29 19.78 -10.14
C SER A 237 -7.08 21.07 -10.06
N SER A 238 -8.39 21.01 -10.32
CA SER A 238 -9.33 22.15 -10.17
C SER A 238 -9.42 22.69 -8.74
N ALA A 239 -9.10 21.89 -7.72
CA ALA A 239 -9.04 22.33 -6.33
C ALA A 239 -7.64 22.87 -5.92
N GLY A 240 -6.73 23.00 -6.87
CA GLY A 240 -5.39 23.56 -6.65
C GLY A 240 -4.38 22.57 -6.08
N PHE A 241 -4.55 21.27 -6.31
CA PHE A 241 -3.53 20.26 -5.97
C PHE A 241 -2.52 20.08 -7.12
N ALA A 242 -1.24 20.02 -6.75
CA ALA A 242 -0.19 19.48 -7.58
C ALA A 242 0.31 18.16 -6.95
N LEU A 243 0.19 17.07 -7.70
CA LEU A 243 0.65 15.76 -7.29
C LEU A 243 1.89 15.37 -8.11
N GLU A 244 3.07 15.51 -7.50
CA GLU A 244 4.34 15.07 -8.08
C GLU A 244 4.63 13.66 -7.60
N VAL A 245 4.82 12.74 -8.55
CA VAL A 245 5.18 11.34 -8.29
C VAL A 245 6.63 11.11 -8.69
N VAL A 246 7.38 10.42 -7.82
CA VAL A 246 8.79 10.09 -8.06
C VAL A 246 8.98 8.59 -7.98
N ASP A 247 9.33 7.99 -9.11
CA ASP A 247 9.61 6.56 -9.22
C ASP A 247 11.05 6.30 -8.78
N VAL A 248 11.24 5.84 -7.55
CA VAL A 248 12.55 5.72 -6.92
C VAL A 248 12.66 4.44 -6.09
N GLU A 249 13.85 3.84 -6.08
CA GLU A 249 14.16 2.71 -5.20
C GLU A 249 14.06 3.12 -3.72
N PRO A 250 13.55 2.26 -2.82
CA PRO A 250 13.42 2.57 -1.39
C PRO A 250 14.72 3.07 -0.74
N SER A 251 15.88 2.55 -1.14
CA SER A 251 17.19 2.97 -0.64
C SER A 251 17.60 4.39 -1.03
N LYS A 252 17.03 4.95 -2.11
CA LYS A 252 17.36 6.26 -2.66
C LYS A 252 16.31 7.35 -2.36
N VAL A 253 15.28 7.02 -1.60
CA VAL A 253 14.18 7.95 -1.30
C VAL A 253 14.67 9.21 -0.59
N ALA A 254 15.60 9.09 0.36
CA ALA A 254 16.15 10.24 1.07
C ALA A 254 16.89 11.21 0.13
N GLU A 255 17.66 10.70 -0.83
CA GLU A 255 18.36 11.52 -1.83
C GLU A 255 17.37 12.23 -2.78
N ALA A 256 16.31 11.51 -3.19
CA ALA A 256 15.26 12.09 -4.01
C ALA A 256 14.50 13.20 -3.26
N MET A 257 14.26 13.01 -1.95
CA MET A 257 13.63 14.01 -1.10
C MET A 257 14.52 15.25 -0.92
N GLU A 258 15.82 15.09 -0.65
CA GLU A 258 16.78 16.21 -0.57
C GLU A 258 16.71 17.08 -1.84
N GLN A 259 16.66 16.46 -3.01
CA GLN A 259 16.51 17.17 -4.27
C GLN A 259 15.16 17.92 -4.41
N ALA A 260 14.08 17.32 -3.92
CA ALA A 260 12.74 17.91 -4.01
C ALA A 260 12.59 19.14 -3.08
N VAL A 261 13.19 19.09 -1.91
CA VAL A 261 13.11 20.18 -0.92
C VAL A 261 14.19 21.25 -1.09
N ASN A 262 15.16 21.04 -2.00
CA ASN A 262 16.17 22.04 -2.36
C ASN A 262 15.64 23.10 -3.35
N ALA A 263 14.33 23.32 -3.34
CA ALA A 263 13.65 24.36 -4.10
C ALA A 263 13.46 25.63 -3.24
N GLU A 264 13.03 26.72 -3.86
CA GLU A 264 12.61 27.93 -3.14
C GLU A 264 11.55 27.58 -2.08
N PRO A 265 11.53 28.22 -0.91
CA PRO A 265 10.68 27.82 0.22
C PRO A 265 9.20 27.64 -0.14
N PHE A 266 8.67 28.48 -1.02
CA PHE A 266 7.25 28.41 -1.44
C PHE A 266 6.99 27.34 -2.51
N GLU A 267 8.00 26.85 -3.17
CA GLU A 267 7.91 25.79 -4.18
C GLU A 267 8.10 24.40 -3.62
N ARG A 268 8.59 24.27 -2.39
CA ARG A 268 8.76 22.99 -1.71
C ARG A 268 7.43 22.27 -1.53
N PRO A 269 7.44 20.93 -1.50
CA PRO A 269 6.24 20.16 -1.13
C PRO A 269 5.68 20.58 0.23
N ASP A 270 4.36 20.52 0.37
CA ASP A 270 3.73 20.71 1.69
C ASP A 270 3.87 19.48 2.59
N VAL A 271 3.90 18.29 1.97
CA VAL A 271 4.17 17.01 2.62
C VAL A 271 4.91 16.09 1.64
N CYS A 272 5.88 15.34 2.16
CA CYS A 272 6.51 14.23 1.45
C CYS A 272 5.89 12.91 1.91
N PHE A 273 5.38 12.13 0.97
CA PHE A 273 4.78 10.82 1.20
C PHE A 273 5.68 9.73 0.65
N VAL A 274 6.14 8.81 1.52
CA VAL A 274 7.00 7.67 1.17
C VAL A 274 6.17 6.40 1.29
N ILE A 275 5.89 5.75 0.17
CA ILE A 275 4.91 4.65 0.11
C ILE A 275 5.48 3.28 0.42
N ASP A 276 6.76 3.06 0.15
CA ASP A 276 7.43 1.79 0.45
C ASP A 276 7.67 1.70 1.96
N ALA A 277 7.27 0.57 2.53
CA ALA A 277 7.38 0.37 3.97
C ALA A 277 8.82 0.04 4.38
N THR A 278 9.27 0.64 5.47
CA THR A 278 10.61 0.44 6.03
C THR A 278 10.55 0.19 7.54
N ASP A 279 11.53 -0.53 8.06
CA ASP A 279 11.90 -0.65 9.47
C ASP A 279 13.33 -0.16 9.74
N ASP A 280 13.99 0.38 8.72
CA ASP A 280 15.33 0.94 8.82
C ASP A 280 15.33 2.29 9.57
N VAL A 281 15.74 2.24 10.83
CA VAL A 281 15.82 3.41 11.72
C VAL A 281 16.82 4.46 11.21
N ALA A 282 17.87 4.06 10.49
CA ALA A 282 18.84 5.01 9.92
C ALA A 282 18.21 5.80 8.77
N GLN A 283 17.41 5.14 7.91
CA GLN A 283 16.63 5.80 6.86
C GLN A 283 15.60 6.77 7.47
N LEU A 284 14.87 6.34 8.51
CA LEU A 284 13.88 7.18 9.20
C LEU A 284 14.55 8.44 9.83
N ARG A 285 15.73 8.28 10.42
CA ARG A 285 16.53 9.41 10.96
C ARG A 285 16.89 10.39 9.85
N ARG A 286 17.41 9.90 8.72
CA ARG A 286 17.77 10.75 7.58
C ARG A 286 16.56 11.52 7.04
N LEU A 287 15.43 10.85 6.86
CA LEU A 287 14.17 11.47 6.41
C LEU A 287 13.68 12.55 7.39
N SER A 288 13.76 12.30 8.70
CA SER A 288 13.36 13.29 9.71
C SER A 288 14.25 14.53 9.70
N SER A 289 15.56 14.37 9.56
CA SER A 289 16.53 15.49 9.48
C SER A 289 16.29 16.36 8.24
N ILE A 290 16.05 15.73 7.07
CA ILE A 290 15.69 16.45 5.83
C ILE A 290 14.38 17.21 6.02
N GLY A 291 13.37 16.57 6.64
CA GLY A 291 12.08 17.19 6.94
C GLY A 291 12.20 18.40 7.86
N GLU A 292 13.02 18.33 8.89
CA GLU A 292 13.29 19.43 9.80
C GLU A 292 13.99 20.60 9.09
N GLU A 293 15.05 20.33 8.35
CA GLU A 293 15.80 21.35 7.62
C GLU A 293 14.92 22.07 6.58
N ALA A 294 14.09 21.31 5.87
CA ALA A 294 13.20 21.84 4.86
C ALA A 294 11.89 22.44 5.42
N GLN A 295 11.55 22.16 6.68
CA GLN A 295 10.27 22.46 7.31
C GLN A 295 9.09 21.78 6.56
N VAL A 296 9.29 20.51 6.18
CA VAL A 296 8.36 19.69 5.42
C VAL A 296 8.10 18.38 6.15
N PRO A 297 6.88 18.09 6.61
CA PRO A 297 6.56 16.79 7.21
C PRO A 297 6.73 15.64 6.23
N VAL A 298 7.24 14.51 6.74
CA VAL A 298 7.40 13.26 6.02
C VAL A 298 6.45 12.22 6.58
N VAL A 299 5.55 11.73 5.74
CA VAL A 299 4.64 10.62 6.05
C VAL A 299 5.20 9.37 5.39
N VAL A 300 5.62 8.38 6.17
CA VAL A 300 6.33 7.20 5.67
C VAL A 300 5.65 5.91 6.13
N ALA A 301 5.49 4.95 5.22
CA ALA A 301 5.01 3.62 5.58
C ALA A 301 6.07 2.89 6.41
N VAL A 302 5.64 2.22 7.46
CA VAL A 302 6.52 1.36 8.28
C VAL A 302 5.96 -0.03 8.42
N THR A 303 6.85 -1.00 8.71
CA THR A 303 6.45 -2.37 9.04
C THR A 303 6.36 -2.55 10.55
N PRO A 304 5.60 -3.54 11.05
CA PRO A 304 5.57 -3.87 12.48
C PRO A 304 6.93 -4.31 13.03
N ALA A 305 7.87 -4.72 12.18
CA ALA A 305 9.23 -5.08 12.55
C ALA A 305 9.98 -3.91 13.22
N LEU A 306 9.61 -2.65 12.93
CA LEU A 306 10.09 -1.46 13.65
C LEU A 306 9.86 -1.56 15.17
N LEU A 307 8.82 -2.28 15.59
CA LEU A 307 8.51 -2.57 17.01
C LEU A 307 8.97 -3.98 17.43
N GLY A 308 9.70 -4.71 16.58
CA GLY A 308 10.16 -6.08 16.86
C GLY A 308 9.04 -7.12 16.85
N THR A 309 7.95 -6.88 16.11
CA THR A 309 6.79 -7.80 16.04
C THR A 309 6.33 -8.02 14.59
N SER A 310 5.48 -9.01 14.36
CA SER A 310 4.80 -9.23 13.09
C SER A 310 3.41 -8.60 13.08
N LEU A 311 2.82 -8.43 11.89
CA LEU A 311 1.46 -7.88 11.78
C LEU A 311 0.40 -8.76 12.46
N ALA A 312 0.57 -10.08 12.41
CA ALA A 312 -0.35 -11.03 13.04
C ALA A 312 -0.29 -10.97 14.58
N GLU A 313 0.88 -10.69 15.13
CA GLU A 313 1.13 -10.61 16.58
C GLU A 313 0.90 -9.19 17.13
N LEU A 314 0.90 -8.18 16.26
CA LEU A 314 0.81 -6.77 16.66
C LEU A 314 -0.34 -6.47 17.63
N PRO A 315 -1.59 -6.95 17.44
CA PRO A 315 -2.68 -6.66 18.37
C PRO A 315 -2.40 -7.15 19.80
N THR A 316 -1.73 -8.30 19.92
CA THR A 316 -1.34 -8.87 21.23
C THR A 316 -0.10 -8.17 21.80
N ALA A 317 0.88 -7.89 20.96
CA ALA A 317 2.10 -7.18 21.35
C ALA A 317 1.81 -5.77 21.89
N LEU A 318 0.80 -5.07 21.34
CA LEU A 318 0.37 -3.75 21.80
C LEU A 318 -0.25 -3.76 23.22
N GLU A 319 -0.58 -4.93 23.78
CA GLU A 319 -1.02 -5.06 25.17
C GLU A 319 0.17 -5.00 26.15
N ASP A 320 1.39 -5.28 25.69
CA ASP A 320 2.62 -5.14 26.49
C ASP A 320 3.01 -3.67 26.64
N ALA A 321 3.02 -3.19 27.88
CA ALA A 321 3.42 -1.81 28.21
C ALA A 321 4.90 -1.51 27.86
N LYS A 322 5.75 -2.53 27.74
CA LYS A 322 7.18 -2.38 27.40
C LYS A 322 7.45 -2.30 25.89
N LEU A 323 6.48 -2.67 25.06
CA LEU A 323 6.67 -2.62 23.61
C LEU A 323 7.09 -1.22 23.17
N GLY A 324 8.17 -1.12 22.38
CA GLY A 324 8.67 0.12 21.79
C GLY A 324 9.22 1.15 22.80
N THR A 325 9.44 0.77 24.07
CA THR A 325 10.05 1.66 25.07
C THR A 325 11.56 1.58 25.09
N GLN A 326 12.15 0.63 24.41
CA GLN A 326 13.59 0.39 24.31
C GLN A 326 13.96 0.09 22.83
N GLY A 327 15.27 0.13 22.55
CA GLY A 327 15.81 -0.11 21.22
C GLY A 327 15.92 1.14 20.36
N ASP A 328 16.37 0.94 19.12
CA ASP A 328 16.76 2.03 18.21
C ASP A 328 15.59 2.97 17.87
N TRP A 329 14.36 2.43 17.77
CA TRP A 329 13.18 3.25 17.56
C TRP A 329 12.88 4.18 18.74
N ALA A 330 12.97 3.68 19.97
CA ALA A 330 12.75 4.50 21.16
C ALA A 330 13.83 5.58 21.31
N GLU A 331 15.07 5.30 20.94
CA GLU A 331 16.16 6.29 20.93
C GLU A 331 15.97 7.32 19.81
N LEU A 332 15.59 6.91 18.60
CA LEU A 332 15.30 7.84 17.51
C LEU A 332 14.23 8.86 17.90
N ARG A 333 13.17 8.44 18.56
CA ARG A 333 12.06 9.30 18.98
C ARG A 333 12.45 10.44 19.93
N LYS A 334 13.61 10.38 20.56
CA LYS A 334 14.13 11.45 21.43
C LYS A 334 14.73 12.61 20.62
N ASP A 335 15.04 12.37 19.36
CA ASP A 335 15.56 13.37 18.44
C ASP A 335 14.46 14.36 18.05
N ASP A 336 14.72 15.64 18.21
CA ASP A 336 13.77 16.71 17.91
C ASP A 336 13.36 16.75 16.43
N ALA A 337 14.24 16.34 15.51
CA ALA A 337 13.93 16.24 14.09
C ALA A 337 12.73 15.31 13.80
N THR A 338 12.49 14.32 14.67
CA THR A 338 11.38 13.37 14.50
C THR A 338 9.98 13.97 14.68
N ARG A 339 9.88 15.24 15.08
CA ARG A 339 8.63 16.03 15.00
C ARG A 339 8.18 16.27 13.56
N TRP A 340 9.07 16.05 12.57
CA TRP A 340 8.78 16.14 11.14
C TRP A 340 8.52 14.78 10.50
N LEU A 341 8.54 13.68 11.26
CA LEU A 341 8.34 12.32 10.80
C LEU A 341 7.01 11.77 11.32
N CYS A 342 6.16 11.28 10.42
CA CYS A 342 4.90 10.58 10.71
C CYS A 342 4.96 9.17 10.14
N PRO A 343 5.40 8.16 10.91
CA PRO A 343 5.34 6.76 10.48
C PRO A 343 3.90 6.27 10.46
N VAL A 344 3.53 5.55 9.40
CA VAL A 344 2.16 5.04 9.22
C VAL A 344 2.16 3.54 9.03
N LEU A 345 1.27 2.85 9.73
CA LEU A 345 1.18 1.40 9.75
C LEU A 345 -0.22 0.91 9.43
N ASN A 346 -0.32 -0.29 8.86
CA ASN A 346 -1.52 -1.04 8.49
C ASN A 346 -2.06 -0.69 7.10
N ARG A 347 -1.74 -1.52 6.12
CA ARG A 347 -2.13 -1.35 4.72
C ARG A 347 -3.65 -1.34 4.55
N VAL A 348 -4.12 -0.67 3.49
CA VAL A 348 -5.54 -0.53 3.15
C VAL A 348 -5.88 -1.43 1.97
N VAL A 349 -7.07 -2.03 1.98
CA VAL A 349 -7.57 -2.86 0.88
C VAL A 349 -7.72 -1.99 -0.37
N ALA A 350 -6.96 -2.34 -1.40
CA ALA A 350 -6.98 -1.67 -2.70
C ALA A 350 -7.94 -2.35 -3.69
N ALA A 351 -8.10 -3.67 -3.56
CA ALA A 351 -9.12 -4.45 -4.26
C ALA A 351 -9.42 -5.73 -3.49
N ALA A 352 -10.66 -6.20 -3.57
CA ALA A 352 -11.09 -7.48 -3.04
C ALA A 352 -11.94 -8.21 -4.10
N GLU A 353 -11.59 -9.46 -4.38
CA GLU A 353 -12.26 -10.31 -5.35
C GLU A 353 -12.73 -11.59 -4.65
N LYS A 354 -14.04 -11.79 -4.58
CA LYS A 354 -14.65 -13.00 -4.00
C LYS A 354 -15.68 -13.58 -4.96
N ARG A 355 -15.37 -14.73 -5.56
CA ARG A 355 -16.28 -15.43 -6.49
C ARG A 355 -15.96 -16.93 -6.49
N GLY A 356 -16.84 -17.75 -5.95
CA GLY A 356 -16.62 -19.21 -5.86
C GLY A 356 -15.32 -19.53 -5.12
N ALA A 357 -14.42 -20.24 -5.77
CA ALA A 357 -13.09 -20.56 -5.25
C ALA A 357 -12.10 -19.37 -5.23
N LEU A 358 -12.46 -18.27 -5.91
CA LEU A 358 -11.65 -17.05 -5.91
C LEU A 358 -11.90 -16.27 -4.63
N ASN A 359 -10.86 -16.12 -3.82
CA ASN A 359 -10.80 -15.18 -2.70
C ASN A 359 -9.42 -14.53 -2.73
N ARG A 360 -9.36 -13.23 -3.06
CA ARG A 360 -8.13 -12.46 -3.16
C ARG A 360 -8.36 -11.04 -2.65
N ALA A 361 -7.44 -10.52 -1.88
CA ALA A 361 -7.34 -9.11 -1.58
C ALA A 361 -5.96 -8.60 -1.99
N SER A 362 -5.91 -7.38 -2.51
CA SER A 362 -4.68 -6.62 -2.67
C SER A 362 -4.70 -5.42 -1.74
N PHE A 363 -3.53 -5.03 -1.24
CA PHE A 363 -3.38 -3.97 -0.24
C PHE A 363 -2.44 -2.90 -0.77
N THR A 364 -2.80 -1.64 -0.53
CA THR A 364 -1.95 -0.49 -0.85
C THR A 364 -1.32 0.10 0.41
N SER A 365 -0.27 0.91 0.23
CA SER A 365 0.39 1.62 1.34
C SER A 365 -0.61 2.46 2.15
N PRO A 366 -0.54 2.43 3.48
CA PRO A 366 -1.43 3.22 4.34
C PRO A 366 -1.20 4.71 4.17
N VAL A 367 -0.05 5.11 3.65
CA VAL A 367 0.31 6.50 3.35
C VAL A 367 -0.67 7.13 2.36
N PHE A 368 -1.16 6.37 1.38
CA PHE A 368 -2.16 6.88 0.43
C PHE A 368 -3.50 7.23 1.09
N ALA A 369 -3.91 6.46 2.10
CA ALA A 369 -5.12 6.77 2.85
C ALA A 369 -4.97 8.06 3.66
N VAL A 370 -3.83 8.25 4.32
CA VAL A 370 -3.52 9.50 5.05
C VAL A 370 -3.48 10.69 4.10
N ALA A 371 -2.79 10.56 2.96
CA ALA A 371 -2.73 11.62 1.95
C ALA A 371 -4.10 11.96 1.37
N ALA A 372 -4.95 10.94 1.11
CA ALA A 372 -6.31 11.13 0.64
C ALA A 372 -7.20 11.83 1.68
N MET A 373 -7.09 11.47 2.96
CA MET A 373 -7.81 12.13 4.06
C MET A 373 -7.40 13.59 4.22
N LEU A 374 -6.09 13.90 4.15
CA LEU A 374 -5.57 15.26 4.18
C LEU A 374 -6.11 16.08 2.99
N SER A 375 -6.16 15.49 1.80
CA SER A 375 -6.68 16.12 0.59
C SER A 375 -8.17 16.41 0.71
N ALA A 376 -8.96 15.43 1.17
CA ALA A 376 -10.41 15.61 1.40
C ALA A 376 -10.69 16.69 2.45
N SER A 377 -9.91 16.73 3.54
CA SER A 377 -9.98 17.79 4.55
C SER A 377 -9.72 19.16 3.93
N PHE A 378 -8.65 19.29 3.16
CA PHE A 378 -8.30 20.56 2.52
C PHE A 378 -9.35 21.03 1.51
N GLN A 379 -9.91 20.15 0.71
CA GLN A 379 -11.00 20.48 -0.20
C GLN A 379 -12.23 21.02 0.55
N ALA A 380 -12.58 20.37 1.67
CA ALA A 380 -13.78 20.72 2.43
C ALA A 380 -13.64 21.99 3.26
N THR A 381 -12.43 22.31 3.76
CA THR A 381 -12.24 23.34 4.81
C THR A 381 -11.06 24.28 4.56
N SER A 382 -10.32 24.11 3.47
CA SER A 382 -9.01 24.76 3.23
C SER A 382 -8.00 24.55 4.38
N GLY A 383 -8.20 23.49 5.19
CA GLY A 383 -7.34 23.09 6.32
C GLY A 383 -7.16 21.58 6.38
N PHE A 384 -6.33 21.12 7.29
CA PHE A 384 -5.96 19.70 7.41
C PHE A 384 -6.56 19.02 8.65
N ALA A 385 -7.42 19.69 9.39
CA ALA A 385 -7.93 19.23 10.69
C ALA A 385 -8.82 17.98 10.62
N ARG A 386 -9.61 17.83 9.54
CA ARG A 386 -10.63 16.78 9.43
C ARG A 386 -10.10 15.48 8.88
N ILE A 387 -9.14 14.87 9.57
CA ILE A 387 -8.59 13.55 9.20
C ILE A 387 -8.81 12.48 10.27
N THR A 388 -9.31 12.85 11.46
CA THR A 388 -9.53 11.92 12.57
C THR A 388 -11.02 11.75 12.87
N GLY A 389 -11.38 10.60 13.43
CA GLY A 389 -12.76 10.25 13.76
C GLY A 389 -13.66 10.12 12.53
N GLN A 390 -14.97 10.16 12.72
CA GLN A 390 -15.96 10.04 11.65
C GLN A 390 -15.87 11.17 10.60
N PRO A 391 -15.61 12.45 10.95
CA PRO A 391 -15.49 13.51 9.96
C PRO A 391 -14.30 13.34 9.00
N GLY A 392 -13.27 12.56 9.39
CA GLY A 392 -12.10 12.27 8.59
C GLY A 392 -12.14 10.90 7.91
N ALA A 393 -13.22 10.15 8.06
CA ALA A 393 -13.34 8.81 7.51
C ALA A 393 -13.19 8.78 5.99
N LEU A 394 -12.43 7.83 5.49
CA LEU A 394 -12.22 7.59 4.07
C LEU A 394 -12.85 6.25 3.67
N ARG A 395 -13.59 6.24 2.56
CA ARG A 395 -14.09 5.01 1.98
C ARG A 395 -12.97 4.29 1.22
N ALA A 396 -12.65 3.06 1.65
CA ALA A 396 -11.71 2.21 0.93
C ALA A 396 -12.36 1.62 -0.34
N PRO A 397 -11.55 1.24 -1.34
CA PRO A 397 -12.06 0.57 -2.55
C PRO A 397 -12.72 -0.79 -2.30
N GLY A 398 -12.46 -1.41 -1.13
CA GLY A 398 -13.05 -2.69 -0.75
C GLY A 398 -12.83 -3.05 0.71
N ALA A 399 -13.43 -4.15 1.11
CA ALA A 399 -13.19 -4.81 2.39
C ALA A 399 -12.92 -6.29 2.13
N TRP A 400 -12.14 -6.93 2.98
CA TRP A 400 -11.78 -8.33 2.86
C TRP A 400 -12.05 -9.08 4.16
N GLU A 401 -12.29 -10.36 4.03
CA GLU A 401 -12.49 -11.28 5.15
C GLU A 401 -11.23 -12.15 5.27
N PRO A 402 -10.44 -12.01 6.36
CA PRO A 402 -9.24 -12.83 6.53
C PRO A 402 -9.57 -14.30 6.66
N PRO A 403 -8.76 -15.19 6.10
CA PRO A 403 -8.96 -16.62 6.22
C PRO A 403 -8.62 -17.09 7.65
N GLY A 404 -9.64 -17.39 8.45
CA GLY A 404 -9.47 -17.94 9.80
C GLY A 404 -9.09 -16.92 10.88
N GLY A 405 -8.81 -17.38 12.10
CA GLY A 405 -8.39 -16.56 13.23
C GLY A 405 -9.52 -15.91 14.02
N ARG A 406 -9.17 -14.97 14.92
CA ARG A 406 -10.11 -14.24 15.81
C ARG A 406 -11.17 -13.43 15.05
N ASP A 407 -10.87 -13.00 13.85
CA ASP A 407 -11.69 -12.10 13.04
C ASP A 407 -12.41 -12.82 11.89
N ALA A 408 -12.43 -14.16 11.92
CA ALA A 408 -13.16 -14.97 10.93
C ALA A 408 -14.65 -14.56 10.88
N GLY A 409 -15.17 -14.35 9.68
CA GLY A 409 -16.55 -13.89 9.46
C GLY A 409 -16.76 -12.38 9.59
N SER A 410 -15.71 -11.60 9.84
CA SER A 410 -15.76 -10.13 9.82
C SER A 410 -14.96 -9.59 8.63
N ALA A 411 -15.58 -8.71 7.83
CA ALA A 411 -14.88 -8.00 6.76
C ALA A 411 -14.44 -6.62 7.24
N TYR A 412 -13.24 -6.18 6.83
CA TYR A 412 -12.74 -4.84 7.10
C TYR A 412 -11.80 -4.34 5.99
N PRO A 413 -11.63 -3.02 5.85
CA PRO A 413 -10.91 -2.42 4.72
C PRO A 413 -9.41 -2.26 4.96
N THR A 414 -8.84 -2.91 5.98
CA THR A 414 -7.41 -2.85 6.33
C THR A 414 -6.81 -4.26 6.37
N GLU A 415 -5.49 -4.37 6.31
CA GLU A 415 -4.81 -5.66 6.35
C GLU A 415 -5.00 -6.39 7.68
N ALA A 416 -4.91 -5.65 8.79
CA ALA A 416 -5.23 -6.12 10.13
C ALA A 416 -6.32 -5.25 10.77
N PHE A 417 -7.14 -5.84 11.62
CA PHE A 417 -8.09 -5.07 12.42
C PHE A 417 -7.39 -4.40 13.60
N LEU A 418 -7.32 -3.06 13.57
CA LEU A 418 -6.80 -2.26 14.69
C LEU A 418 -7.94 -1.56 15.41
N SER A 419 -8.22 -2.00 16.64
CA SER A 419 -9.17 -1.33 17.52
C SER A 419 -8.72 0.10 17.86
N ILE A 420 -9.64 0.94 18.33
CA ILE A 420 -9.30 2.31 18.79
C ILE A 420 -8.21 2.26 19.86
N ARG A 421 -8.27 1.29 20.79
CA ARG A 421 -7.22 1.10 21.82
C ARG A 421 -5.86 0.78 21.20
N ALA A 422 -5.82 -0.09 20.19
CA ALA A 422 -4.58 -0.42 19.48
C ALA A 422 -4.02 0.81 18.75
N GLN A 423 -4.87 1.59 18.09
CA GLN A 423 -4.47 2.84 17.44
C GLN A 423 -3.93 3.87 18.43
N THR A 424 -4.58 4.02 19.60
CA THR A 424 -4.11 4.90 20.68
C THR A 424 -2.74 4.46 21.18
N ARG A 425 -2.55 3.15 21.38
CA ARG A 425 -1.25 2.61 21.83
C ARG A 425 -0.15 2.84 20.78
N LEU A 426 -0.43 2.65 19.49
CA LEU A 426 0.50 2.99 18.41
C LEU A 426 0.84 4.49 18.42
N SER A 427 -0.16 5.35 18.67
CA SER A 427 0.05 6.81 18.78
C SER A 427 1.02 7.18 19.92
N GLU A 428 0.91 6.52 21.07
CA GLU A 428 1.86 6.68 22.18
C GLU A 428 3.29 6.26 21.79
N LEU A 429 3.40 5.31 20.86
CA LEU A 429 4.68 4.88 20.25
C LEU A 429 5.13 5.76 19.08
N GLY A 430 4.42 6.86 18.79
CA GLY A 430 4.74 7.78 17.70
C GLY A 430 4.44 7.22 16.30
N ILE A 431 3.54 6.24 16.20
CA ILE A 431 3.13 5.61 14.95
C ILE A 431 1.65 5.84 14.71
N LEU A 432 1.31 6.30 13.51
CA LEU A 432 -0.07 6.45 13.07
C LEU A 432 -0.60 5.09 12.62
N GLY A 433 -1.53 4.51 13.39
CA GLY A 433 -2.22 3.27 13.04
C GLY A 433 -3.47 3.55 12.20
N VAL A 434 -3.51 3.05 10.97
CA VAL A 434 -4.73 3.11 10.15
C VAL A 434 -5.69 2.02 10.61
N GLY A 435 -6.86 2.42 11.08
CA GLY A 435 -7.86 1.51 11.61
C GLY A 435 -9.15 1.50 10.79
N SER A 436 -10.08 0.67 11.21
CA SER A 436 -11.39 0.51 10.57
C SER A 436 -12.43 -0.03 11.55
N GLY A 437 -13.70 0.08 11.19
CA GLY A 437 -14.76 -0.71 11.80
C GLY A 437 -14.82 -2.13 11.22
N ARG A 438 -15.54 -3.03 11.90
CA ARG A 438 -15.90 -4.35 11.36
C ARG A 438 -17.12 -4.23 10.47
N ASN A 439 -17.17 -5.03 9.39
CA ASN A 439 -18.27 -5.07 8.42
C ASN A 439 -18.58 -3.69 7.81
N THR A 440 -17.54 -2.93 7.53
CA THR A 440 -17.60 -1.61 6.88
C THR A 440 -16.46 -1.46 5.88
N ASP A 441 -16.62 -0.56 4.94
CA ASP A 441 -15.59 -0.15 3.99
C ASP A 441 -14.91 1.19 4.39
N MET A 442 -15.20 1.67 5.64
CA MET A 442 -14.66 2.94 6.12
C MET A 442 -13.35 2.75 6.87
N VAL A 443 -12.34 3.46 6.44
CA VAL A 443 -11.03 3.61 7.09
C VAL A 443 -11.06 4.83 8.00
N LEU A 444 -10.49 4.71 9.19
CA LEU A 444 -10.55 5.70 10.26
C LEU A 444 -9.16 5.89 10.90
N LEU A 445 -8.88 7.12 11.30
CA LEU A 445 -7.76 7.47 12.19
C LEU A 445 -8.31 7.94 13.52
N SER A 446 -7.83 7.36 14.63
CA SER A 446 -8.17 7.87 15.98
C SER A 446 -7.34 9.09 16.34
N THR A 447 -6.09 9.14 15.86
CA THR A 447 -5.09 10.18 16.13
C THR A 447 -4.22 10.38 14.90
N ALA A 448 -3.40 11.42 14.90
CA ALA A 448 -2.42 11.68 13.85
C ALA A 448 -1.07 12.13 14.46
N PRO A 449 -0.36 11.22 15.16
CA PRO A 449 0.87 11.55 15.87
C PRO A 449 2.04 11.81 14.92
N MET A 450 3.02 12.56 15.43
CA MET A 450 4.38 12.56 14.91
C MET A 450 5.25 11.63 15.75
N ALA A 451 6.41 11.23 15.23
CA ALA A 451 7.27 10.22 15.87
C ALA A 451 7.91 10.70 17.19
N CYS A 452 8.16 11.99 17.34
CA CYS A 452 8.88 12.56 18.49
C CYS A 452 8.19 12.28 19.82
N SER A 453 8.96 11.91 20.82
CA SER A 453 8.47 11.59 22.18
C SER A 453 8.28 12.80 23.11
N ASN A 454 8.62 14.01 22.67
CA ASN A 454 8.46 15.23 23.45
C ASN A 454 6.97 15.53 23.71
N ALA A 455 6.66 15.99 24.93
CA ALA A 455 5.29 16.24 25.39
C ALA A 455 4.54 17.35 24.62
N HIS A 456 5.25 18.20 23.89
CA HIS A 456 4.69 19.34 23.17
C HIS A 456 4.67 19.17 21.64
N VAL A 457 4.79 17.92 21.15
CA VAL A 457 4.75 17.64 19.71
C VAL A 457 3.34 17.83 19.17
N MET A 458 3.24 18.64 18.13
CA MET A 458 1.97 18.89 17.44
C MET A 458 1.58 17.69 16.56
N PRO A 459 0.27 17.42 16.38
CA PRO A 459 -0.19 16.40 15.46
C PRO A 459 0.12 16.77 14.00
N LEU A 460 0.11 15.79 13.10
CA LEU A 460 0.45 15.94 11.68
C LEU A 460 -0.23 17.16 11.00
N PRO A 461 -1.55 17.40 11.16
CA PRO A 461 -2.17 18.59 10.55
C PRO A 461 -1.57 19.91 11.00
N ALA A 462 -1.26 20.04 12.29
CA ALA A 462 -0.63 21.23 12.85
C ALA A 462 0.82 21.37 12.39
N GLN A 463 1.54 20.26 12.27
CA GLN A 463 2.92 20.28 11.78
C GLN A 463 2.98 20.68 10.29
N ILE A 464 2.03 20.26 9.45
CA ILE A 464 1.91 20.72 8.06
C ILE A 464 1.74 22.26 8.01
N LEU A 465 0.83 22.79 8.81
CA LEU A 465 0.61 24.26 8.86
C LEU A 465 1.83 25.01 9.42
N THR A 466 2.51 24.47 10.42
CA THR A 466 3.77 25.04 10.92
C THR A 466 4.78 25.20 9.79
N GLY A 467 5.03 24.16 9.00
CA GLY A 467 5.93 24.23 7.86
C GLY A 467 5.47 25.24 6.80
N ARG A 468 4.19 25.26 6.48
CA ARG A 468 3.61 26.24 5.54
C ARG A 468 3.78 27.68 6.01
N ILE A 469 3.53 27.96 7.29
CA ILE A 469 3.69 29.29 7.88
C ILE A 469 5.15 29.75 7.81
N VAL A 470 6.10 28.89 8.16
CA VAL A 470 7.53 29.24 8.12
C VAL A 470 7.98 29.51 6.68
N ARG A 471 7.66 28.63 5.74
CA ARG A 471 8.03 28.79 4.33
C ARG A 471 7.36 30.02 3.70
N PHE A 472 6.09 30.26 4.02
CA PHE A 472 5.39 31.49 3.62
C PHE A 472 6.09 32.74 4.13
N ALA A 473 6.46 32.77 5.41
CA ALA A 473 7.14 33.91 5.99
C ALA A 473 8.51 34.17 5.35
N LEU A 474 9.25 33.11 5.02
CA LEU A 474 10.50 33.22 4.27
C LEU A 474 10.27 33.80 2.88
N TRP A 475 9.26 33.32 2.17
CA TRP A 475 8.92 33.83 0.84
C TRP A 475 8.49 35.29 0.87
N VAL A 476 7.58 35.71 1.78
CA VAL A 476 7.15 37.11 1.92
C VAL A 476 8.34 38.02 2.25
N ARG A 477 9.23 37.58 3.17
CA ARG A 477 10.45 38.32 3.49
C ARG A 477 11.28 38.61 2.23
N ASP A 478 11.43 37.63 1.35
CA ASP A 478 12.25 37.73 0.14
C ASP A 478 11.60 38.58 -0.96
N GLN A 479 10.28 38.85 -0.86
CA GLN A 479 9.53 39.76 -1.72
C GLN A 479 9.49 41.20 -1.22
N LEU A 480 9.95 41.48 -0.01
CA LEU A 480 9.94 42.83 0.55
C LEU A 480 10.84 43.77 -0.24
N PRO A 481 10.34 44.92 -0.73
CA PRO A 481 11.18 45.94 -1.34
C PRO A 481 12.21 46.49 -0.35
N ALA A 482 13.39 46.85 -0.84
CA ALA A 482 14.41 47.50 -0.02
C ALA A 482 13.85 48.81 0.55
N GLY A 483 13.99 49.04 1.87
CA GLY A 483 13.51 50.22 2.56
C GLY A 483 12.02 50.22 2.93
N SER A 484 11.34 49.06 2.85
CA SER A 484 9.93 48.93 3.32
C SER A 484 9.80 49.38 4.77
N SER A 485 8.77 50.16 5.07
CA SER A 485 8.48 50.55 6.44
C SER A 485 7.96 49.38 7.29
N ALA A 486 8.09 49.48 8.61
CA ALA A 486 7.55 48.44 9.52
C ALA A 486 6.04 48.26 9.34
N GLN A 487 5.31 49.31 9.00
CA GLN A 487 3.87 49.26 8.75
C GLN A 487 3.55 48.53 7.44
N ASP A 488 4.25 48.85 6.34
CA ASP A 488 4.04 48.20 5.04
C ASP A 488 4.33 46.70 5.15
N MET A 489 5.42 46.33 5.82
CA MET A 489 5.77 44.95 6.09
C MET A 489 4.68 44.20 6.88
N SER A 490 4.23 44.79 8.00
CA SER A 490 3.17 44.18 8.82
C SER A 490 1.88 43.96 8.02
N THR A 491 1.50 44.96 7.22
CA THR A 491 0.32 44.92 6.37
C THR A 491 0.44 43.82 5.29
N LEU A 492 1.60 43.75 4.61
CA LEU A 492 1.86 42.75 3.58
C LEU A 492 1.78 41.33 4.13
N PHE A 493 2.46 41.07 5.26
CA PHE A 493 2.43 39.77 5.90
C PHE A 493 1.02 39.33 6.28
N SER A 494 0.23 40.21 6.90
CA SER A 494 -1.13 39.89 7.34
C SER A 494 -2.08 39.65 6.16
N GLN A 495 -2.07 40.50 5.16
CA GLN A 495 -2.94 40.38 3.98
C GLN A 495 -2.57 39.15 3.12
N ALA A 496 -1.29 38.94 2.88
CA ALA A 496 -0.84 37.77 2.14
C ALA A 496 -1.15 36.45 2.89
N ALA A 497 -0.99 36.41 4.23
CA ALA A 497 -1.33 35.26 5.03
C ALA A 497 -2.82 34.92 5.00
N GLU A 498 -3.70 35.91 5.03
CA GLU A 498 -5.15 35.73 4.91
C GLU A 498 -5.49 34.99 3.60
N VAL A 499 -4.90 35.39 2.49
CA VAL A 499 -5.15 34.79 1.17
C VAL A 499 -4.50 33.43 1.00
N PHE A 500 -3.20 33.31 1.30
CA PHE A 500 -2.40 32.12 0.94
C PHE A 500 -2.41 31.01 2.01
N LEU A 501 -2.55 31.37 3.30
CA LEU A 501 -2.56 30.40 4.39
C LEU A 501 -3.98 30.08 4.88
N PHE A 502 -4.84 31.08 4.99
CA PHE A 502 -6.15 30.94 5.63
C PHE A 502 -7.33 30.97 4.65
N GLY A 503 -7.04 30.90 3.33
CA GLY A 503 -8.06 30.76 2.29
C GLY A 503 -9.09 31.90 2.23
N GLY A 504 -8.70 33.14 2.61
CA GLY A 504 -9.56 34.30 2.66
C GLY A 504 -10.46 34.37 3.90
N SER A 505 -10.22 33.51 4.90
CA SER A 505 -11.04 33.44 6.13
C SER A 505 -10.23 33.87 7.36
N PRO A 506 -10.23 35.15 7.74
CA PRO A 506 -9.43 35.68 8.85
C PRO A 506 -9.79 35.08 10.21
N GLU A 507 -10.99 34.49 10.33
CA GLU A 507 -11.41 33.78 11.54
C GLU A 507 -10.68 32.46 11.76
N LEU A 508 -10.00 31.86 10.75
CA LEU A 508 -9.31 30.58 10.85
C LEU A 508 -7.90 30.69 11.43
N GLY A 509 -7.30 31.87 11.30
CA GLY A 509 -5.98 32.12 11.83
C GLY A 509 -5.53 33.55 11.60
N LYS A 510 -4.49 33.97 12.31
CA LYS A 510 -3.88 35.27 12.21
C LYS A 510 -2.38 35.15 12.15
N LEU A 511 -1.75 35.95 11.29
CA LEU A 511 -0.30 36.07 11.23
C LEU A 511 0.07 37.54 11.32
N GLU A 512 0.95 37.89 12.24
CA GLU A 512 1.47 39.22 12.47
C GLU A 512 3.00 39.20 12.31
N ALA A 513 3.55 40.28 11.77
CA ALA A 513 4.97 40.45 11.64
C ALA A 513 5.39 41.83 12.17
N GLN A 514 6.49 41.88 12.92
CA GLN A 514 7.01 43.10 13.53
C GLN A 514 8.53 43.16 13.36
N LEU A 515 9.07 44.35 13.09
CA LEU A 515 10.52 44.57 13.13
C LEU A 515 10.97 44.69 14.58
N VAL A 516 11.97 43.91 14.93
CA VAL A 516 12.62 43.93 16.25
C VAL A 516 14.12 44.05 16.12
N PRO A 517 14.79 44.72 17.04
CA PRO A 517 16.26 44.78 17.05
C PRO A 517 16.82 43.39 17.37
N GLY A 518 17.79 42.95 16.58
CA GLY A 518 18.56 41.73 16.81
C GLY A 518 19.97 42.03 17.30
N GLU A 519 20.73 40.99 17.53
CA GLU A 519 22.12 41.12 17.97
C GLU A 519 22.98 41.81 16.90
N GLY A 520 23.93 42.67 17.36
CA GLY A 520 24.86 43.38 16.48
C GLY A 520 24.23 44.47 15.61
N GLY A 521 23.08 45.02 15.99
CA GLY A 521 22.40 46.12 15.25
C GLY A 521 21.64 45.65 13.99
N LYS A 522 21.56 44.32 13.74
CA LYS A 522 20.76 43.76 12.66
C LYS A 522 19.27 43.84 13.01
N GLN A 523 18.41 44.06 12.01
CA GLN A 523 16.98 43.98 12.20
C GLN A 523 16.48 42.56 11.93
N LEU A 524 15.55 42.11 12.77
CA LEU A 524 14.86 40.81 12.63
C LEU A 524 13.37 41.05 12.39
N ILE A 525 12.76 40.19 11.60
CA ILE A 525 11.29 40.13 11.45
C ILE A 525 10.80 39.07 12.45
N LYS A 526 10.15 39.53 13.51
CA LYS A 526 9.45 38.62 14.45
C LYS A 526 8.09 38.30 13.87
N VAL A 527 7.84 37.02 13.61
CA VAL A 527 6.58 36.51 13.08
C VAL A 527 5.84 35.79 14.19
N ALA A 528 4.59 36.13 14.40
CA ALA A 528 3.68 35.47 15.35
C ALA A 528 2.44 34.98 14.60
N ALA A 529 2.14 33.71 14.68
CA ALA A 529 0.96 33.10 14.10
C ALA A 529 0.09 32.43 15.17
N ALA A 530 -1.21 32.63 15.09
CA ALA A 530 -2.21 31.98 15.91
C ALA A 530 -3.18 31.21 15.00
N VAL A 531 -3.29 29.91 15.19
CA VAL A 531 -4.10 29.01 14.35
C VAL A 531 -5.18 28.36 15.19
N LYS A 532 -6.40 28.32 14.64
CA LYS A 532 -7.56 27.69 15.29
C LYS A 532 -7.63 26.19 15.03
N PRO A 533 -8.32 25.42 15.90
CA PRO A 533 -8.47 23.98 15.76
C PRO A 533 -9.11 23.54 14.43
N GLU A 534 -9.95 24.34 13.85
CA GLU A 534 -10.64 24.06 12.58
C GLU A 534 -9.69 23.88 11.41
N GLN A 535 -8.48 24.51 11.49
CA GLN A 535 -7.44 24.40 10.47
C GLN A 535 -6.45 23.26 10.73
N ALA A 536 -6.07 23.06 12.00
CA ALA A 536 -4.93 22.23 12.39
C ALA A 536 -5.31 21.05 13.29
N GLY A 537 -6.57 20.88 13.66
CA GLY A 537 -7.01 19.87 14.63
C GLY A 537 -6.68 20.21 16.09
N THR A 538 -5.86 21.21 16.31
CA THR A 538 -5.53 21.75 17.63
C THR A 538 -5.28 23.25 17.55
N ARG A 539 -5.50 23.95 18.66
CA ARG A 539 -5.12 25.36 18.76
C ARG A 539 -3.62 25.43 19.04
N PHE A 540 -2.89 26.20 18.25
CA PHE A 540 -1.48 26.46 18.53
C PHE A 540 -1.09 27.90 18.21
N GLN A 541 -0.01 28.33 18.80
CA GLN A 541 0.67 29.58 18.52
C GLN A 541 2.11 29.26 18.12
N LEU A 542 2.59 29.97 17.11
CA LEU A 542 3.96 29.84 16.60
C LEU A 542 4.60 31.21 16.62
N GLU A 543 5.77 31.33 17.18
CA GLU A 543 6.57 32.54 17.20
C GLU A 543 8.00 32.24 16.80
N PHE A 544 8.54 32.98 15.84
CA PHE A 544 9.92 32.83 15.38
C PHE A 544 10.42 34.16 14.79
N SER A 545 11.74 34.27 14.62
CA SER A 545 12.38 35.46 14.05
C SER A 545 13.17 35.11 12.81
N LEU A 546 13.08 35.96 11.78
CA LEU A 546 13.81 35.84 10.54
C LEU A 546 14.75 37.02 10.38
N PRO A 547 16.00 36.84 9.91
CA PRO A 547 16.86 37.97 9.58
C PRO A 547 16.27 38.73 8.39
N LEU A 548 16.21 40.07 8.52
CA LEU A 548 15.87 40.93 7.38
C LEU A 548 17.02 40.84 6.36
N ARG A 549 16.69 40.54 5.10
CA ARG A 549 17.67 40.63 4.01
C ARG A 549 17.76 42.08 3.55
N HIS A 550 18.97 42.63 3.48
CA HIS A 550 19.25 43.96 2.97
C HIS A 550 19.53 43.95 1.49
#